data_5f8b198ddca7ccbeb25097c11761512f
#
_entry.id   5f8b198ddca7ccbeb25097c11761512f
#
_cell.length_a   1.000
_cell.length_b   1.000
_cell.length_c   1.000
_cell.angle_alpha   90.00
_cell.angle_beta   90.00
_cell.angle_gamma   90.00
#
_symmetry.space_group_name_H-M   'P 1'
#
loop_
_entity.id
_entity.type
_entity.pdbx_description
1 polymer ?
#
loop_
_entity_poly.entity_id
_entity_poly.type
_entity_poly.pdbx_seq_one_letter_code
_entity_poly.pdbx_strand_id
1 'polypeptide(L)'
;RLELKLMNKKWVFFPILILGFIVSLSSCGSNESKPEEKTLQKPKIIKEFGFTLNDYEVVRDTVQRGDTFGTLLEKNNLYYPLIFEIATAAKKAFNIRKIQVGKQLTILRSPDSTKTPKAIIYQPNTVEYLVIHLEDSIWAEKKQKPVRLVEFEAEGIINSSLSQTLDEQGLSQLISLDLSDIYAWSIDFFRLEKGDRFKIIYTQKYVDDSIFVG
;
A
#
# COMPACT_ATOMS: atom_id res chain seq x y z
N ARG A 1 -10.28 -21.25 16.51
CA ARG A 1 -11.49 -21.33 17.35
C ARG A 1 -11.97 -19.89 17.57
N LEU A 2 -12.89 -19.43 16.74
CA LEU A 2 -13.56 -18.14 16.87
C LEU A 2 -14.96 -18.41 17.40
N GLU A 3 -15.25 -17.95 18.60
CA GLU A 3 -16.60 -17.99 19.16
C GLU A 3 -17.35 -16.72 18.81
N LEU A 4 -18.45 -16.85 18.10
CA LEU A 4 -19.42 -15.78 17.82
C LEU A 4 -20.38 -15.66 19.00
N LYS A 5 -20.26 -14.59 19.76
CA LYS A 5 -21.19 -14.25 20.85
C LYS A 5 -22.21 -13.25 20.34
N LEU A 6 -23.44 -13.74 20.11
CA LEU A 6 -24.61 -12.91 19.80
C LEU A 6 -25.10 -12.20 21.06
N MET A 7 -25.03 -10.89 21.09
CA MET A 7 -25.62 -10.07 22.13
C MET A 7 -27.06 -9.68 21.77
N ASN A 8 -28.01 -10.24 22.50
CA ASN A 8 -29.44 -9.91 22.43
C ASN A 8 -29.68 -8.54 23.07
N LYS A 9 -30.18 -7.59 22.31
CA LYS A 9 -30.57 -6.25 22.76
C LYS A 9 -32.03 -6.26 23.23
N LYS A 10 -32.25 -6.38 24.55
CA LYS A 10 -33.58 -6.14 25.15
C LYS A 10 -33.77 -4.66 25.43
N TRP A 11 -34.72 -4.06 24.76
CA TRP A 11 -35.29 -2.77 25.08
C TRP A 11 -36.13 -2.86 26.35
N VAL A 12 -35.83 -2.04 27.34
CA VAL A 12 -36.73 -1.78 28.48
C VAL A 12 -37.06 -0.31 28.44
N PHE A 13 -38.33 -0.05 28.10
CA PHE A 13 -38.97 1.25 28.33
C PHE A 13 -39.26 1.42 29.81
N PHE A 14 -38.98 2.58 30.38
CA PHE A 14 -39.54 3.02 31.65
C PHE A 14 -39.94 4.50 31.55
N PRO A 15 -41.18 4.85 31.95
CA PRO A 15 -41.72 6.19 31.75
C PRO A 15 -41.53 7.11 32.95
N ILE A 16 -41.35 8.36 32.61
CA ILE A 16 -41.65 9.64 33.25
C ILE A 16 -42.35 9.63 34.64
N LEU A 17 -41.82 10.38 35.57
CA LEU A 17 -42.64 11.20 36.48
C LEU A 17 -41.91 12.47 36.92
N ILE A 18 -42.62 13.57 36.72
CA ILE A 18 -42.31 14.98 36.99
C ILE A 18 -42.36 15.22 38.51
N LEU A 19 -41.47 16.02 39.08
CA LEU A 19 -41.87 17.14 39.93
C LEU A 19 -40.68 18.06 40.22
N GLY A 20 -40.88 19.34 39.99
CA GLY A 20 -39.90 20.39 40.13
C GLY A 20 -39.58 20.79 41.58
N PHE A 21 -38.41 21.38 41.75
CA PHE A 21 -38.14 22.34 42.79
C PHE A 21 -37.08 23.32 42.37
N ILE A 22 -37.47 24.57 42.27
CA ILE A 22 -36.59 25.70 41.97
C ILE A 22 -35.85 26.07 43.26
N VAL A 23 -34.55 26.04 43.26
CA VAL A 23 -33.73 26.88 44.17
C VAL A 23 -32.55 27.43 43.39
N SER A 24 -32.61 28.73 43.15
CA SER A 24 -31.53 29.58 42.71
C SER A 24 -30.50 29.79 43.82
N LEU A 25 -29.27 29.37 43.61
CA LEU A 25 -28.11 29.93 44.30
C LEU A 25 -26.98 30.13 43.29
N SER A 26 -26.71 31.42 43.07
CA SER A 26 -25.55 31.91 42.39
C SER A 26 -24.28 31.42 43.10
N SER A 27 -23.47 30.64 42.46
CA SER A 27 -22.09 30.41 42.84
C SER A 27 -21.21 30.67 41.63
N CYS A 28 -20.53 31.82 41.67
CA CYS A 28 -19.40 32.13 40.81
C CYS A 28 -18.27 31.13 41.12
N GLY A 29 -18.12 30.12 40.31
CA GLY A 29 -16.98 29.21 40.33
C GLY A 29 -16.12 29.52 39.11
N SER A 30 -14.97 30.14 39.34
CA SER A 30 -13.91 30.29 38.35
C SER A 30 -13.52 28.91 37.80
N ASN A 31 -13.91 28.63 36.58
CA ASN A 31 -13.37 27.50 35.81
C ASN A 31 -11.90 27.82 35.46
N GLU A 32 -11.00 27.40 36.30
CA GLU A 32 -9.62 27.14 35.87
C GLU A 32 -9.67 26.04 34.82
N SER A 33 -9.64 26.44 33.57
CA SER A 33 -9.36 25.54 32.45
C SER A 33 -7.94 25.00 32.66
N LYS A 34 -7.87 23.76 33.15
CA LYS A 34 -6.65 22.96 33.18
C LYS A 34 -6.08 22.98 31.75
N PRO A 35 -4.82 23.40 31.56
CA PRO A 35 -4.23 23.35 30.23
C PRO A 35 -4.25 21.89 29.76
N GLU A 36 -4.95 21.60 28.65
CA GLU A 36 -4.77 20.33 27.95
C GLU A 36 -3.30 20.23 27.57
N GLU A 37 -2.60 19.37 28.26
CA GLU A 37 -1.24 18.98 27.93
C GLU A 37 -1.30 18.35 26.53
N LYS A 38 -1.06 19.16 25.49
CA LYS A 38 -0.83 18.67 24.14
C LYS A 38 0.34 17.70 24.21
N THR A 39 0.02 16.43 24.32
CA THR A 39 0.99 15.35 24.16
C THR A 39 1.64 15.55 22.80
N LEU A 40 2.84 16.07 22.78
CA LEU A 40 3.69 16.17 21.59
C LEU A 40 3.95 14.73 21.12
N GLN A 41 3.06 14.22 20.26
CA GLN A 41 3.30 12.93 19.60
C GLN A 41 4.59 13.09 18.81
N LYS A 42 5.62 12.34 19.19
CA LYS A 42 6.85 12.25 18.42
C LYS A 42 6.49 11.97 16.96
N PRO A 43 7.00 12.74 15.99
CA PRO A 43 6.67 12.53 14.58
C PRO A 43 7.02 11.07 14.20
N LYS A 44 6.06 10.40 13.60
CA LYS A 44 6.25 9.01 13.11
C LYS A 44 7.40 9.03 12.09
N ILE A 45 8.44 8.24 12.35
CA ILE A 45 9.54 8.07 11.40
C ILE A 45 9.03 7.21 10.25
N ILE A 46 9.10 7.75 9.02
CA ILE A 46 8.69 7.09 7.78
C ILE A 46 9.96 6.67 7.04
N LYS A 47 10.16 5.36 6.90
CA LYS A 47 11.26 4.81 6.11
C LYS A 47 10.73 4.19 4.83
N GLU A 48 11.22 4.65 3.68
CA GLU A 48 10.83 4.13 2.38
C GLU A 48 12.04 4.20 1.42
N PHE A 49 12.19 3.22 0.54
CA PHE A 49 13.29 3.14 -0.44
C PHE A 49 14.71 3.16 0.15
N GLY A 50 14.85 2.88 1.44
CA GLY A 50 16.12 2.99 2.16
C GLY A 50 16.43 4.39 2.72
N PHE A 51 15.51 5.34 2.59
CA PHE A 51 15.61 6.70 3.12
C PHE A 51 14.67 6.91 4.30
N THR A 52 15.06 7.80 5.22
CA THR A 52 14.15 8.36 6.22
C THR A 52 13.46 9.56 5.60
N LEU A 53 12.23 9.40 5.15
CA LEU A 53 11.52 10.44 4.39
C LEU A 53 11.30 11.73 5.16
N ASN A 54 11.32 11.67 6.50
CA ASN A 54 11.22 12.85 7.36
C ASN A 54 12.36 13.88 7.18
N ASP A 55 13.50 13.43 6.64
CA ASP A 55 14.70 14.27 6.43
C ASP A 55 14.64 15.04 5.09
N TYR A 56 13.57 14.82 4.30
CA TYR A 56 13.44 15.36 2.95
C TYR A 56 12.09 16.04 2.74
N GLU A 57 12.04 16.97 1.79
CA GLU A 57 10.81 17.30 1.11
C GLU A 57 10.54 16.26 0.04
N VAL A 58 9.43 15.53 0.18
CA VAL A 58 9.05 14.43 -0.70
C VAL A 58 8.06 14.92 -1.76
N VAL A 59 8.50 14.92 -3.01
CA VAL A 59 7.64 15.24 -4.16
C VAL A 59 7.29 13.93 -4.87
N ARG A 60 5.99 13.65 -5.03
CA ARG A 60 5.49 12.47 -5.73
C ARG A 60 4.78 12.89 -6.99
N ASP A 61 5.12 12.25 -8.10
CA ASP A 61 4.51 12.46 -9.40
C ASP A 61 4.20 11.10 -10.05
N THR A 62 3.32 11.12 -11.03
CA THR A 62 2.89 9.91 -11.74
C THR A 62 3.09 10.11 -13.23
N VAL A 63 3.70 9.14 -13.89
CA VAL A 63 3.93 9.16 -15.34
C VAL A 63 2.60 9.26 -16.07
N GLN A 64 2.42 10.31 -16.86
CA GLN A 64 1.23 10.56 -17.66
C GLN A 64 1.45 10.08 -19.11
N ARG A 65 0.34 9.99 -19.86
CA ARG A 65 0.40 9.66 -21.28
C ARG A 65 1.18 10.73 -22.04
N GLY A 66 2.19 10.31 -22.78
CA GLY A 66 3.06 11.19 -23.56
C GLY A 66 4.32 11.65 -22.81
N ASP A 67 4.46 11.31 -21.53
CA ASP A 67 5.68 11.63 -20.80
C ASP A 67 6.85 10.78 -21.30
N THR A 68 8.00 11.46 -21.39
CA THR A 68 9.30 10.83 -21.45
C THR A 68 9.99 11.00 -20.10
N PHE A 69 11.05 10.25 -19.85
CA PHE A 69 11.80 10.41 -18.61
C PHE A 69 12.33 11.85 -18.43
N GLY A 70 12.79 12.48 -19.51
CA GLY A 70 13.25 13.88 -19.48
C GLY A 70 12.12 14.87 -19.16
N THR A 71 10.98 14.79 -19.87
CA THR A 71 9.85 15.71 -19.65
C THR A 71 9.25 15.54 -18.25
N LEU A 72 9.29 14.33 -17.69
CA LEU A 72 8.85 14.09 -16.32
C LEU A 72 9.77 14.79 -15.30
N LEU A 73 11.08 14.81 -15.55
CA LEU A 73 12.02 15.54 -14.72
C LEU A 73 11.87 17.06 -14.87
N GLU A 74 11.65 17.56 -16.10
CA GLU A 74 11.37 18.99 -16.37
C GLU A 74 10.12 19.50 -15.64
N LYS A 75 9.04 18.75 -15.67
CA LYS A 75 7.80 19.05 -14.90
C LYS A 75 8.07 19.20 -13.42
N ASN A 76 9.09 18.51 -12.92
CA ASN A 76 9.51 18.54 -11.55
C ASN A 76 10.68 19.51 -11.29
N ASN A 77 10.81 20.55 -12.12
CA ASN A 77 11.79 21.64 -11.98
C ASN A 77 13.27 21.17 -11.95
N LEU A 78 13.58 20.11 -12.70
CA LEU A 78 14.95 19.76 -13.01
C LEU A 78 15.24 20.22 -14.45
N TYR A 79 16.44 20.73 -14.70
CA TYR A 79 16.78 21.35 -15.98
C TYR A 79 18.12 20.82 -16.51
N TYR A 80 18.41 21.06 -17.79
CA TYR A 80 19.71 20.77 -18.37
C TYR A 80 20.82 21.64 -17.72
N PRO A 81 22.03 21.09 -17.54
CA PRO A 81 22.51 19.78 -17.99
C PRO A 81 22.19 18.60 -17.05
N LEU A 82 21.63 18.87 -15.86
CA LEU A 82 21.37 17.85 -14.81
C LEU A 82 20.51 16.68 -15.33
N ILE A 83 19.46 16.96 -16.12
CA ILE A 83 18.62 15.91 -16.71
C ILE A 83 19.43 14.94 -17.57
N PHE A 84 20.40 15.44 -18.33
CA PHE A 84 21.24 14.60 -19.16
C PHE A 84 22.12 13.67 -18.32
N GLU A 85 22.70 14.17 -17.25
CA GLU A 85 23.53 13.38 -16.31
C GLU A 85 22.69 12.32 -15.61
N ILE A 86 21.51 12.68 -15.10
CA ILE A 86 20.54 11.77 -14.50
C ILE A 86 20.15 10.66 -15.47
N ALA A 87 19.78 11.03 -16.71
CA ALA A 87 19.38 10.07 -17.73
C ALA A 87 20.54 9.12 -18.10
N THR A 88 21.78 9.63 -18.12
CA THR A 88 22.96 8.84 -18.41
C THR A 88 23.25 7.83 -17.28
N ALA A 89 23.15 8.25 -16.04
CA ALA A 89 23.29 7.36 -14.89
C ALA A 89 22.17 6.30 -14.85
N ALA A 90 20.93 6.73 -15.03
CA ALA A 90 19.74 5.85 -14.98
C ALA A 90 19.82 4.74 -16.04
N LYS A 91 20.31 5.01 -17.25
CA LYS A 91 20.43 4.01 -18.34
C LYS A 91 21.27 2.80 -17.96
N LYS A 92 22.19 2.93 -17.02
CA LYS A 92 23.04 1.82 -16.57
C LYS A 92 22.27 0.79 -15.74
N ALA A 93 21.21 1.24 -15.03
CA ALA A 93 20.42 0.41 -14.13
C ALA A 93 19.03 0.09 -14.69
N PHE A 94 18.50 0.93 -15.59
CA PHE A 94 17.14 0.80 -16.13
C PHE A 94 17.02 1.41 -17.54
N ASN A 95 16.21 0.79 -18.39
CA ASN A 95 15.90 1.38 -19.69
C ASN A 95 14.87 2.51 -19.53
N ILE A 96 15.34 3.75 -19.47
CA ILE A 96 14.52 4.96 -19.28
C ILE A 96 13.44 5.18 -20.38
N ARG A 97 13.53 4.49 -21.53
CA ARG A 97 12.50 4.51 -22.56
C ARG A 97 11.31 3.61 -22.23
N LYS A 98 11.43 2.77 -21.20
CA LYS A 98 10.38 1.84 -20.74
C LYS A 98 9.65 2.35 -19.49
N ILE A 99 9.65 3.67 -19.26
CA ILE A 99 8.73 4.22 -18.26
C ILE A 99 7.28 3.97 -18.67
N GLN A 100 6.43 3.69 -17.70
CA GLN A 100 5.05 3.28 -17.96
C GLN A 100 4.07 4.26 -17.33
N VAL A 101 3.01 4.59 -18.06
CA VAL A 101 1.90 5.40 -17.55
C VAL A 101 1.34 4.81 -16.26
N GLY A 102 1.00 5.67 -15.31
CA GLY A 102 0.47 5.28 -14.00
C GLY A 102 1.54 4.86 -12.98
N LYS A 103 2.83 4.77 -13.37
CA LYS A 103 3.91 4.45 -12.44
C LYS A 103 4.42 5.70 -11.73
N GLN A 104 4.88 5.50 -10.49
CA GLN A 104 5.23 6.59 -9.60
C GLN A 104 6.70 6.99 -9.76
N LEU A 105 6.93 8.31 -9.77
CA LEU A 105 8.21 8.95 -9.58
C LEU A 105 8.19 9.69 -8.23
N THR A 106 9.20 9.50 -7.42
CA THR A 106 9.38 10.22 -6.16
C THR A 106 10.70 10.96 -6.21
N ILE A 107 10.70 12.25 -5.88
CA ILE A 107 11.90 13.08 -5.79
C ILE A 107 12.08 13.49 -4.35
N LEU A 108 13.22 13.19 -3.77
CA LEU A 108 13.64 13.63 -2.46
C LEU A 108 14.47 14.89 -2.61
N ARG A 109 14.05 15.97 -1.96
CA ARG A 109 14.74 17.28 -1.98
C ARG A 109 15.20 17.65 -0.58
N SER A 110 16.21 18.51 -0.51
CA SER A 110 16.56 19.13 0.76
C SER A 110 15.37 19.89 1.35
N PRO A 111 15.15 19.82 2.68
CA PRO A 111 14.02 20.47 3.32
C PRO A 111 14.18 22.00 3.43
N ASP A 112 15.38 22.50 3.15
CA ASP A 112 15.70 23.92 3.19
C ASP A 112 15.11 24.71 2.00
N SER A 113 15.36 26.02 1.96
CA SER A 113 14.84 26.91 0.92
C SER A 113 15.42 26.62 -0.48
N THR A 114 16.52 25.91 -0.58
CA THR A 114 17.15 25.59 -1.87
C THR A 114 16.40 24.52 -2.64
N LYS A 115 15.68 23.62 -1.94
CA LYS A 115 14.93 22.49 -2.52
C LYS A 115 15.79 21.64 -3.49
N THR A 116 17.06 21.53 -3.18
CA THR A 116 18.03 20.79 -4.01
C THR A 116 17.63 19.32 -4.09
N PRO A 117 17.50 18.72 -5.29
CA PRO A 117 17.20 17.32 -5.43
C PRO A 117 18.36 16.44 -4.93
N LYS A 118 18.05 15.47 -4.08
CA LYS A 118 19.00 14.56 -3.43
C LYS A 118 18.94 13.15 -3.97
N ALA A 119 17.73 12.69 -4.28
CA ALA A 119 17.51 11.40 -4.90
C ALA A 119 16.22 11.40 -5.74
N ILE A 120 16.20 10.54 -6.75
CA ILE A 120 15.03 10.27 -7.58
C ILE A 120 14.75 8.77 -7.53
N ILE A 121 13.51 8.41 -7.24
CA ILE A 121 13.05 7.03 -7.18
C ILE A 121 11.97 6.82 -8.24
N TYR A 122 12.15 5.83 -9.12
CA TYR A 122 11.14 5.39 -10.08
C TYR A 122 10.71 3.97 -9.76
N GLN A 123 9.40 3.73 -9.67
CA GLN A 123 8.82 2.42 -9.34
C GLN A 123 8.12 1.80 -10.57
N PRO A 124 8.78 0.91 -11.32
CA PRO A 124 8.15 0.22 -12.45
C PRO A 124 7.07 -0.78 -12.01
N ASN A 125 7.20 -1.36 -10.82
CA ASN A 125 6.22 -2.28 -10.24
C ASN A 125 6.26 -2.21 -8.70
N THR A 126 5.45 -3.01 -8.03
CA THR A 126 5.31 -3.00 -6.57
C THR A 126 6.57 -3.46 -5.82
N VAL A 127 7.39 -4.30 -6.46
CA VAL A 127 8.57 -4.92 -5.85
C VAL A 127 9.84 -4.14 -6.19
N GLU A 128 10.02 -3.79 -7.46
CA GLU A 128 11.26 -3.20 -7.96
C GLU A 128 11.19 -1.68 -7.99
N TYR A 129 12.29 -1.04 -7.70
CA TYR A 129 12.47 0.40 -7.85
C TYR A 129 13.89 0.76 -8.26
N LEU A 130 14.01 1.86 -8.97
CA LEU A 130 15.26 2.49 -9.35
C LEU A 130 15.53 3.63 -8.39
N VAL A 131 16.72 3.71 -7.85
CA VAL A 131 17.21 4.88 -7.10
C VAL A 131 18.30 5.55 -7.90
N ILE A 132 18.17 6.86 -8.10
CA ILE A 132 19.20 7.71 -8.69
C ILE A 132 19.64 8.68 -7.60
N HIS A 133 20.87 8.57 -7.17
CA HIS A 133 21.50 9.43 -6.18
C HIS A 133 22.06 10.67 -6.85
N LEU A 134 21.92 11.84 -6.24
CA LEU A 134 22.28 13.14 -6.81
C LEU A 134 23.18 13.98 -5.88
N GLU A 135 23.70 13.40 -4.78
CA GLU A 135 24.48 14.15 -3.81
C GLU A 135 25.92 14.40 -4.30
N ASP A 136 26.85 13.53 -3.91
CA ASP A 136 28.27 13.71 -4.22
C ASP A 136 28.61 13.36 -5.68
N SER A 137 27.90 12.39 -6.22
CA SER A 137 28.02 11.96 -7.62
C SER A 137 26.68 11.42 -8.11
N ILE A 138 26.44 11.53 -9.42
CA ILE A 138 25.19 11.02 -10.01
C ILE A 138 25.41 9.56 -10.43
N TRP A 139 24.70 8.67 -9.75
CA TRP A 139 24.71 7.25 -10.06
C TRP A 139 23.36 6.62 -9.77
N ALA A 140 23.10 5.45 -10.36
CA ALA A 140 21.81 4.78 -10.23
C ALA A 140 21.99 3.30 -9.93
N GLU A 141 21.06 2.77 -9.13
CA GLU A 141 20.96 1.37 -8.78
C GLU A 141 19.52 0.89 -8.86
N LYS A 142 19.35 -0.39 -9.19
CA LYS A 142 18.05 -1.07 -9.11
C LYS A 142 18.00 -1.83 -7.81
N LYS A 143 16.91 -1.62 -7.06
CA LYS A 143 16.62 -2.26 -5.78
C LYS A 143 15.29 -2.99 -5.80
N GLN A 144 15.10 -3.85 -4.82
CA GLN A 144 13.85 -4.55 -4.58
C GLN A 144 13.40 -4.35 -3.14
N LYS A 145 12.11 -4.20 -2.95
CA LYS A 145 11.51 -4.25 -1.62
C LYS A 145 11.55 -5.68 -1.11
N PRO A 146 11.66 -5.89 0.21
CA PRO A 146 11.60 -7.23 0.79
C PRO A 146 10.26 -7.87 0.47
N VAL A 147 10.33 -9.10 -0.04
CA VAL A 147 9.15 -9.92 -0.34
C VAL A 147 9.04 -11.00 0.72
N ARG A 148 7.90 -11.09 1.36
CA ARG A 148 7.56 -12.16 2.30
C ARG A 148 6.62 -13.16 1.64
N LEU A 149 6.98 -14.43 1.73
CA LEU A 149 6.14 -15.54 1.29
C LEU A 149 5.34 -16.06 2.48
N VAL A 150 4.02 -16.20 2.30
CA VAL A 150 3.12 -16.75 3.31
C VAL A 150 2.36 -17.91 2.70
N GLU A 151 2.42 -19.05 3.33
CA GLU A 151 1.68 -20.25 2.95
C GLU A 151 0.27 -20.22 3.52
N PHE A 152 -0.69 -20.58 2.69
CA PHE A 152 -2.10 -20.71 3.03
C PHE A 152 -2.62 -22.06 2.60
N GLU A 153 -3.67 -22.51 3.27
CA GLU A 153 -4.43 -23.71 2.93
C GLU A 153 -5.89 -23.32 2.67
N ALA A 154 -6.48 -23.92 1.64
CA ALA A 154 -7.91 -23.81 1.39
C ALA A 154 -8.46 -25.19 1.00
N GLU A 155 -9.68 -25.48 1.47
CA GLU A 155 -10.40 -26.70 1.13
C GLU A 155 -11.89 -26.38 0.91
N GLY A 156 -12.55 -27.16 0.09
CA GLY A 156 -13.95 -26.94 -0.17
C GLY A 156 -14.65 -28.08 -0.92
N ILE A 157 -15.96 -27.94 -1.03
CA ILE A 157 -16.83 -28.81 -1.81
C ILE A 157 -17.32 -28.00 -3.00
N ILE A 158 -17.19 -28.54 -4.19
CA ILE A 158 -17.64 -27.90 -5.43
C ILE A 158 -19.16 -27.99 -5.51
N ASN A 159 -19.81 -26.83 -5.59
CA ASN A 159 -21.26 -26.73 -5.73
C ASN A 159 -21.70 -26.46 -7.18
N SER A 160 -20.84 -25.81 -7.97
CA SER A 160 -21.06 -25.48 -9.38
C SER A 160 -19.78 -25.65 -10.20
N SER A 161 -18.75 -24.83 -9.92
CA SER A 161 -17.43 -24.93 -10.50
C SER A 161 -16.35 -24.68 -9.45
N LEU A 162 -15.12 -25.11 -9.72
CA LEU A 162 -13.98 -24.84 -8.85
C LEU A 162 -13.75 -23.33 -8.72
N SER A 163 -13.74 -22.61 -9.84
CA SER A 163 -13.51 -21.15 -9.87
C SER A 163 -14.54 -20.41 -9.03
N GLN A 164 -15.83 -20.75 -9.14
CA GLN A 164 -16.88 -20.12 -8.33
C GLN A 164 -16.72 -20.45 -6.84
N THR A 165 -16.38 -21.70 -6.50
CA THR A 165 -16.19 -22.08 -5.10
C THR A 165 -14.98 -21.36 -4.47
N LEU A 166 -13.90 -21.13 -5.22
CA LEU A 166 -12.76 -20.34 -4.78
C LEU A 166 -13.14 -18.87 -4.58
N ASP A 167 -13.91 -18.29 -5.50
CA ASP A 167 -14.37 -16.90 -5.43
C ASP A 167 -15.30 -16.67 -4.22
N GLU A 168 -16.23 -17.60 -3.96
CA GLU A 168 -17.09 -17.57 -2.76
C GLU A 168 -16.30 -17.62 -1.44
N GLN A 169 -15.11 -18.20 -1.44
CA GLN A 169 -14.18 -18.20 -0.32
C GLN A 169 -13.27 -16.96 -0.27
N GLY A 170 -13.42 -16.03 -1.22
CA GLY A 170 -12.59 -14.83 -1.32
C GLY A 170 -11.17 -15.09 -1.84
N LEU A 171 -10.93 -16.22 -2.49
CA LEU A 171 -9.65 -16.57 -3.07
C LEU A 171 -9.50 -15.95 -4.47
N SER A 172 -8.25 -15.63 -4.83
CA SER A 172 -7.96 -15.07 -6.14
C SER A 172 -8.32 -16.06 -7.25
N GLN A 173 -8.95 -15.57 -8.31
CA GLN A 173 -9.21 -16.38 -9.52
C GLN A 173 -7.92 -16.86 -10.20
N LEU A 174 -6.78 -16.23 -9.94
CA LEU A 174 -5.47 -16.71 -10.41
C LEU A 174 -5.17 -18.12 -9.92
N ILE A 175 -5.64 -18.51 -8.73
CA ILE A 175 -5.45 -19.86 -8.19
C ILE A 175 -6.14 -20.90 -9.11
N SER A 176 -7.34 -20.62 -9.62
CA SER A 176 -8.02 -21.55 -10.53
C SER A 176 -7.31 -21.67 -11.89
N LEU A 177 -6.70 -20.58 -12.36
CA LEU A 177 -5.88 -20.60 -13.58
C LEU A 177 -4.61 -21.41 -13.36
N ASP A 178 -3.88 -21.16 -12.25
CA ASP A 178 -2.67 -21.90 -11.91
C ASP A 178 -2.95 -23.40 -11.76
N LEU A 179 -4.05 -23.77 -11.11
CA LEU A 179 -4.46 -25.17 -10.98
C LEU A 179 -4.78 -25.78 -12.37
N SER A 180 -5.45 -25.03 -13.23
CA SER A 180 -5.75 -25.48 -14.59
C SER A 180 -4.47 -25.70 -15.41
N ASP A 181 -3.48 -24.83 -15.27
CA ASP A 181 -2.19 -24.96 -15.96
C ASP A 181 -1.36 -26.13 -15.41
N ILE A 182 -1.28 -26.29 -14.08
CA ILE A 182 -0.52 -27.38 -13.44
C ILE A 182 -1.10 -28.74 -13.75
N TYR A 183 -2.43 -28.86 -13.71
CA TYR A 183 -3.14 -30.14 -13.85
C TYR A 183 -3.80 -30.35 -15.20
N ALA A 184 -3.52 -29.52 -16.23
CA ALA A 184 -4.12 -29.55 -17.56
C ALA A 184 -4.18 -30.95 -18.20
N TRP A 185 -3.18 -31.79 -17.93
CA TRP A 185 -3.06 -33.13 -18.46
C TRP A 185 -3.59 -34.24 -17.55
N SER A 186 -3.89 -33.91 -16.30
CA SER A 186 -4.25 -34.88 -15.25
C SER A 186 -5.70 -34.77 -14.80
N ILE A 187 -6.28 -33.57 -14.88
CA ILE A 187 -7.63 -33.29 -14.39
C ILE A 187 -8.40 -32.55 -15.48
N ASP A 188 -9.55 -33.13 -15.86
CA ASP A 188 -10.51 -32.44 -16.73
C ASP A 188 -11.41 -31.54 -15.86
N PHE A 189 -11.06 -30.27 -15.76
CA PHE A 189 -11.78 -29.28 -14.95
C PHE A 189 -13.22 -29.04 -15.45
N PHE A 190 -13.55 -29.42 -16.70
CA PHE A 190 -14.91 -29.33 -17.22
C PHE A 190 -15.80 -30.51 -16.79
N ARG A 191 -15.20 -31.54 -16.19
CA ARG A 191 -15.91 -32.73 -15.69
C ARG A 191 -15.98 -32.78 -14.16
N LEU A 192 -15.60 -31.69 -13.48
CA LEU A 192 -15.81 -31.61 -12.04
C LEU A 192 -17.32 -31.53 -11.76
N GLU A 193 -17.75 -32.36 -10.81
CA GLU A 193 -19.17 -32.52 -10.48
C GLU A 193 -19.49 -31.87 -9.11
N LYS A 194 -20.75 -31.57 -8.93
CA LYS A 194 -21.26 -31.12 -7.64
C LYS A 194 -21.04 -32.21 -6.57
N GLY A 195 -20.33 -31.83 -5.49
CA GLY A 195 -19.96 -32.75 -4.40
C GLY A 195 -18.49 -33.14 -4.44
N ASP A 196 -17.77 -32.86 -5.53
CA ASP A 196 -16.33 -33.04 -5.57
C ASP A 196 -15.64 -32.15 -4.53
N ARG A 197 -14.50 -32.62 -4.03
CA ARG A 197 -13.76 -31.93 -2.97
C ARG A 197 -12.38 -31.57 -3.47
N PHE A 198 -11.91 -30.41 -3.00
CA PHE A 198 -10.52 -30.00 -3.21
C PHE A 198 -9.86 -29.61 -1.90
N LYS A 199 -8.55 -29.74 -1.89
CA LYS A 199 -7.65 -29.19 -0.89
C LYS A 199 -6.42 -28.69 -1.60
N ILE A 200 -6.06 -27.42 -1.36
CA ILE A 200 -4.92 -26.75 -1.98
C ILE A 200 -4.05 -26.11 -0.90
N ILE A 201 -2.76 -26.16 -1.12
CA ILE A 201 -1.78 -25.36 -0.39
C ILE A 201 -1.16 -24.42 -1.40
N TYR A 202 -1.15 -23.12 -1.10
CA TYR A 202 -0.64 -22.11 -2.00
C TYR A 202 0.15 -21.05 -1.23
N THR A 203 1.07 -20.40 -1.93
CA THR A 203 1.92 -19.37 -1.34
C THR A 203 1.56 -18.01 -1.94
N GLN A 204 1.34 -17.03 -1.09
CA GLN A 204 1.14 -15.63 -1.49
C GLN A 204 2.38 -14.79 -1.19
N LYS A 205 2.68 -13.84 -2.08
CA LYS A 205 3.77 -12.88 -1.94
C LYS A 205 3.25 -11.56 -1.40
N TYR A 206 3.87 -11.08 -0.33
CA TYR A 206 3.56 -9.79 0.27
C TYR A 206 4.77 -8.87 0.18
N VAL A 207 4.51 -7.59 -0.08
CA VAL A 207 5.50 -6.51 -0.03
C VAL A 207 5.03 -5.51 1.02
N ASP A 208 5.96 -4.99 1.83
CA ASP A 208 5.68 -4.05 2.92
C ASP A 208 4.55 -4.54 3.86
N ASP A 209 4.50 -5.86 4.15
CA ASP A 209 3.55 -6.57 5.03
C ASP A 209 2.05 -6.45 4.69
N SER A 210 1.68 -5.64 3.72
CA SER A 210 0.28 -5.32 3.44
C SER A 210 -0.12 -5.42 1.97
N ILE A 211 0.84 -5.46 1.05
CA ILE A 211 0.55 -5.47 -0.39
C ILE A 211 0.77 -6.88 -0.94
N PHE A 212 -0.33 -7.52 -1.32
CA PHE A 212 -0.29 -8.79 -2.05
C PHE A 212 0.12 -8.55 -3.52
N VAL A 213 1.09 -9.32 -4.02
CA VAL A 213 1.66 -9.14 -5.37
C VAL A 213 1.65 -10.42 -6.23
N GLY A 214 0.93 -11.44 -5.81
CA GLY A 214 0.78 -12.70 -6.55
C GLY A 214 1.11 -13.94 -5.76
#